data_675f8471011e24bb5ed3092cc3467a26
#
_entry.id   675f8471011e24bb5ed3092cc3467a26
#
_cell.length_a   1.000
_cell.length_b   1.000
_cell.length_c   1.000
_cell.angle_alpha   90.00
_cell.angle_beta   90.00
_cell.angle_gamma   90.00
#
_symmetry.space_group_name_H-M   'P 1'
#
loop_
_entity.id
_entity.type
_entity.pdbx_description
1 polymer ?
#
loop_
_entity_poly.entity_id
_entity_poly.type
_entity_poly.pdbx_seq_one_letter_code
_entity_poly.pdbx_strand_id
1 'polypeptide(L)'
;MQIPQEATPDGNVIGIVFYAGQHSTDTGDYSKSGIGQEKCHGYVVALTDVHNDSSDRLRWEYGPGNVYNKAIDASTSTSDWQGYSNSLKFHEFVNKNENKAAGWEMKHFPAALACETYGNRMLDEDGNDANGKYDWQKPLAAPGNTSGWFLPSCGQLQYLYKNRSVLSARMTDVKNSTPTDCSYKDEIGWFSTGMYYWSSTEYSRYPYGAWDVNFSSGGGLSYYKDRTGDVRAILAF
;
A
#
# COMPACT_ATOMS: atom_id res chain seq x y z
N MET A 1 -14.89 -12.64 -16.58
CA MET A 1 -15.04 -12.93 -15.13
C MET A 1 -15.47 -11.62 -14.47
N GLN A 2 -16.65 -11.57 -13.86
CA GLN A 2 -17.09 -10.39 -13.11
C GLN A 2 -16.36 -10.43 -11.78
N ILE A 3 -15.53 -9.41 -11.50
CA ILE A 3 -14.90 -9.27 -10.19
C ILE A 3 -16.01 -8.77 -9.24
N PRO A 4 -16.31 -9.49 -8.15
CA PRO A 4 -17.34 -9.05 -7.23
C PRO A 4 -16.96 -7.68 -6.65
N GLN A 5 -17.91 -6.78 -6.60
CA GLN A 5 -17.80 -5.52 -5.87
C GLN A 5 -18.19 -5.85 -4.43
N GLU A 6 -17.24 -5.89 -3.53
CA GLU A 6 -17.54 -6.08 -2.12
C GLU A 6 -17.91 -4.74 -1.48
N ALA A 7 -19.13 -4.65 -1.01
CA ALA A 7 -19.56 -3.56 -0.12
C ALA A 7 -19.11 -3.89 1.31
N THR A 8 -18.65 -2.89 2.04
CA THR A 8 -18.49 -2.99 3.50
C THR A 8 -19.86 -3.21 4.16
N PRO A 9 -19.93 -3.70 5.41
CA PRO A 9 -21.18 -3.82 6.14
C PRO A 9 -22.03 -2.54 6.17
N ASP A 10 -21.38 -1.38 6.05
CA ASP A 10 -22.03 -0.06 6.02
C ASP A 10 -22.45 0.38 4.61
N GLY A 11 -22.32 -0.49 3.61
CA GLY A 11 -22.65 -0.20 2.21
C GLY A 11 -21.61 0.62 1.46
N ASN A 12 -20.50 0.99 2.08
CA ASN A 12 -19.42 1.73 1.42
C ASN A 12 -18.51 0.79 0.64
N VAL A 13 -18.14 1.18 -0.57
CA VAL A 13 -17.11 0.51 -1.36
C VAL A 13 -15.77 1.11 -0.97
N ILE A 14 -14.84 0.30 -0.48
CA ILE A 14 -13.52 0.74 -0.05
C ILE A 14 -12.41 0.48 -1.07
N GLY A 15 -12.65 -0.39 -2.05
CA GLY A 15 -11.66 -0.78 -3.04
C GLY A 15 -12.22 -1.67 -4.14
N ILE A 16 -11.34 -2.07 -5.05
CA ILE A 16 -11.66 -2.96 -6.17
C ILE A 16 -10.89 -4.27 -6.00
N VAL A 17 -11.63 -5.40 -5.99
CA VAL A 17 -11.00 -6.73 -6.04
C VAL A 17 -10.27 -6.86 -7.38
N PHE A 18 -8.97 -7.05 -7.35
CA PHE A 18 -8.17 -7.18 -8.56
C PHE A 18 -7.65 -8.59 -8.82
N TYR A 19 -7.67 -9.46 -7.81
CA TYR A 19 -7.29 -10.85 -7.96
C TYR A 19 -8.07 -11.72 -6.95
N ALA A 20 -8.54 -12.89 -7.39
CA ALA A 20 -9.25 -13.87 -6.57
C ALA A 20 -8.33 -15.05 -6.23
N GLY A 21 -8.33 -15.46 -4.97
CA GLY A 21 -7.43 -16.46 -4.41
C GLY A 21 -6.06 -15.88 -4.01
N GLN A 22 -5.29 -16.64 -3.26
CA GLN A 22 -3.90 -16.28 -2.95
C GLN A 22 -3.02 -16.57 -4.17
N HIS A 23 -2.22 -15.58 -4.59
CA HIS A 23 -1.31 -15.77 -5.71
C HIS A 23 -0.21 -16.79 -5.37
N SER A 24 0.21 -17.62 -6.33
CA SER A 24 1.17 -18.71 -6.11
C SER A 24 2.55 -18.28 -5.59
N THR A 25 2.93 -17.02 -5.80
CA THR A 25 4.18 -16.43 -5.28
C THR A 25 3.98 -15.63 -4.00
N ASP A 26 2.75 -15.58 -3.47
CA ASP A 26 2.48 -15.07 -2.14
C ASP A 26 2.57 -16.23 -1.14
N THR A 27 3.60 -16.22 -0.31
CA THR A 27 3.82 -17.21 0.75
C THR A 27 3.41 -16.70 2.13
N GLY A 28 2.68 -15.56 2.16
CA GLY A 28 2.19 -14.97 3.40
C GLY A 28 1.25 -15.90 4.17
N ASP A 29 1.44 -15.95 5.47
CA ASP A 29 0.53 -16.59 6.41
C ASP A 29 -0.37 -15.52 7.02
N TYR A 30 -1.66 -15.57 6.69
CA TYR A 30 -2.67 -14.61 7.14
C TYR A 30 -3.39 -15.02 8.43
N SER A 31 -3.00 -16.13 9.07
CA SER A 31 -3.67 -16.65 10.27
C SER A 31 -3.66 -15.68 11.46
N LYS A 32 -2.68 -14.77 11.52
CA LYS A 32 -2.55 -13.73 12.55
C LYS A 32 -3.16 -12.38 12.16
N SER A 33 -3.68 -12.26 10.94
CA SER A 33 -4.45 -11.09 10.51
C SER A 33 -5.92 -11.23 10.86
N GLY A 34 -6.73 -10.23 10.51
CA GLY A 34 -8.19 -10.33 10.64
C GLY A 34 -8.83 -11.43 9.80
N ILE A 35 -8.13 -11.96 8.78
CA ILE A 35 -8.59 -13.11 7.98
C ILE A 35 -8.68 -14.38 8.84
N GLY A 36 -7.74 -14.58 9.79
CA GLY A 36 -7.74 -15.71 10.71
C GLY A 36 -7.48 -17.08 10.07
N GLN A 37 -6.99 -17.12 8.83
CA GLN A 37 -6.66 -18.34 8.09
C GLN A 37 -5.29 -18.18 7.45
N GLU A 38 -4.61 -19.29 7.15
CA GLU A 38 -3.29 -19.28 6.51
C GLU A 38 -3.32 -18.60 5.13
N LYS A 39 -4.42 -18.76 4.38
CA LYS A 39 -4.55 -18.25 3.01
C LYS A 39 -5.64 -17.19 2.90
N CYS A 40 -5.38 -16.19 2.09
CA CYS A 40 -6.39 -15.20 1.71
C CYS A 40 -7.25 -15.67 0.53
N HIS A 41 -8.41 -15.05 0.39
CA HIS A 41 -9.36 -15.31 -0.71
C HIS A 41 -9.16 -14.38 -1.91
N GLY A 42 -8.35 -13.34 -1.77
CA GLY A 42 -8.07 -12.39 -2.84
C GLY A 42 -7.46 -11.09 -2.34
N TYR A 43 -7.31 -10.15 -3.28
CA TYR A 43 -6.71 -8.85 -2.99
C TYR A 43 -7.56 -7.71 -3.54
N VAL A 44 -7.61 -6.64 -2.77
CA VAL A 44 -8.33 -5.40 -3.07
C VAL A 44 -7.33 -4.26 -3.20
N VAL A 45 -7.51 -3.40 -4.20
CA VAL A 45 -6.77 -2.13 -4.31
C VAL A 45 -7.64 -0.98 -3.82
N ALA A 46 -7.07 -0.07 -3.04
CA ALA A 46 -7.73 1.11 -2.53
C ALA A 46 -8.25 2.02 -3.66
N LEU A 47 -9.35 2.73 -3.42
CA LEU A 47 -9.98 3.63 -4.40
C LEU A 47 -9.18 4.90 -4.67
N THR A 48 -8.37 5.31 -3.70
CA THR A 48 -7.61 6.56 -3.76
C THR A 48 -6.14 6.28 -3.49
N ASP A 49 -5.24 7.19 -3.88
CA ASP A 49 -3.90 7.20 -3.33
C ASP A 49 -3.98 7.45 -1.82
N VAL A 50 -2.96 6.99 -1.10
CA VAL A 50 -2.92 7.15 0.36
C VAL A 50 -2.85 8.63 0.71
N HIS A 51 -2.04 9.39 -0.04
CA HIS A 51 -2.00 10.84 -0.02
C HIS A 51 -2.26 11.35 -1.44
N ASN A 52 -3.21 12.25 -1.59
CA ASN A 52 -3.75 12.61 -2.91
C ASN A 52 -3.17 13.92 -3.49
N ASP A 53 -2.29 14.58 -2.78
CA ASP A 53 -1.59 15.78 -3.24
C ASP A 53 -0.19 15.41 -3.69
N SER A 54 0.27 16.00 -4.80
CA SER A 54 1.64 15.81 -5.29
C SER A 54 2.72 16.30 -4.32
N SER A 55 2.35 17.13 -3.34
CA SER A 55 3.19 17.54 -2.22
C SER A 55 3.28 16.48 -1.11
N ASP A 56 2.37 15.51 -1.09
CA ASP A 56 2.22 14.51 -0.04
C ASP A 56 2.84 13.15 -0.41
N ARG A 57 3.80 13.17 -1.32
CA ARG A 57 4.58 11.98 -1.66
C ARG A 57 5.41 11.53 -0.48
N LEU A 58 5.48 10.21 -0.27
CA LEU A 58 6.10 9.59 0.89
C LEU A 58 7.46 9.00 0.56
N ARG A 59 8.39 9.07 1.52
CA ARG A 59 9.65 8.33 1.48
C ARG A 59 9.39 6.86 1.81
N TRP A 60 10.23 5.98 1.26
CA TRP A 60 10.21 4.59 1.62
C TRP A 60 10.83 4.36 3.00
N GLU A 61 11.98 5.01 3.27
CA GLU A 61 12.74 4.94 4.52
C GLU A 61 13.40 6.29 4.82
N TYR A 62 13.28 6.74 6.07
CA TYR A 62 13.94 7.95 6.56
C TYR A 62 14.18 7.83 8.06
N GLY A 63 15.24 7.09 8.43
CA GLY A 63 15.55 6.74 9.81
C GLY A 63 16.24 7.81 10.63
N PRO A 64 16.54 7.50 11.90
CA PRO A 64 17.23 8.40 12.79
C PRO A 64 18.55 8.91 12.20
N GLY A 65 18.79 10.22 12.28
CA GLY A 65 19.99 10.84 11.71
C GLY A 65 20.00 10.89 10.17
N ASN A 66 18.82 10.87 9.53
CA ASN A 66 18.64 10.88 8.07
C ASN A 66 19.25 9.64 7.37
N VAL A 67 19.22 8.50 8.04
CA VAL A 67 19.69 7.24 7.49
C VAL A 67 18.59 6.57 6.67
N TYR A 68 18.94 6.11 5.46
CA TYR A 68 18.03 5.39 4.55
C TYR A 68 18.72 4.17 3.89
N ASN A 69 19.61 3.50 4.61
CA ASN A 69 20.45 2.43 4.07
C ASN A 69 20.26 1.09 4.81
N LYS A 70 19.09 0.88 5.39
CA LYS A 70 18.82 -0.36 6.12
C LYS A 70 18.09 -1.37 5.24
N ALA A 71 18.60 -2.59 5.19
CA ALA A 71 17.83 -3.73 4.73
C ALA A 71 16.89 -4.18 5.85
N ILE A 72 15.62 -4.38 5.52
CA ILE A 72 14.60 -4.87 6.47
C ILE A 72 14.30 -6.35 6.25
N ASP A 73 15.02 -7.02 5.36
CA ASP A 73 14.82 -8.41 4.96
C ASP A 73 13.48 -8.65 4.24
N ALA A 74 12.94 -7.62 3.56
CA ALA A 74 11.82 -7.77 2.67
C ALA A 74 12.25 -8.50 1.37
N SER A 75 11.28 -9.04 0.63
CA SER A 75 11.58 -9.66 -0.66
C SER A 75 12.25 -8.69 -1.63
N THR A 76 13.15 -9.21 -2.44
CA THR A 76 13.84 -8.47 -3.50
C THR A 76 13.39 -8.87 -4.91
N SER A 77 12.44 -9.81 -5.01
CA SER A 77 11.91 -10.27 -6.30
C SER A 77 10.84 -9.31 -6.83
N THR A 78 11.04 -8.80 -8.03
CA THR A 78 10.08 -7.88 -8.67
C THR A 78 8.81 -8.57 -9.18
N SER A 79 8.76 -9.91 -9.15
CA SER A 79 7.63 -10.69 -9.67
C SER A 79 6.79 -11.37 -8.60
N ASP A 80 7.19 -11.33 -7.34
CA ASP A 80 6.44 -11.93 -6.25
C ASP A 80 5.29 -11.05 -5.73
N TRP A 81 4.44 -11.67 -4.90
CA TRP A 81 3.29 -11.01 -4.29
C TRP A 81 3.41 -10.92 -2.77
N GLN A 82 4.62 -10.69 -2.27
CA GLN A 82 4.97 -10.68 -0.85
C GLN A 82 4.59 -9.37 -0.11
N GLY A 83 3.67 -8.57 -0.62
CA GLY A 83 3.32 -7.27 -0.02
C GLY A 83 2.96 -7.36 1.46
N TYR A 84 2.08 -8.29 1.84
CA TYR A 84 1.72 -8.51 3.24
C TYR A 84 2.91 -8.98 4.09
N SER A 85 3.65 -10.00 3.63
CA SER A 85 4.84 -10.49 4.32
C SER A 85 5.92 -9.42 4.47
N ASN A 86 6.14 -8.60 3.43
CA ASN A 86 7.06 -7.48 3.49
C ASN A 86 6.62 -6.45 4.53
N SER A 87 5.30 -6.20 4.65
CA SER A 87 4.77 -5.27 5.68
C SER A 87 5.07 -5.76 7.09
N LEU A 88 5.04 -7.06 7.34
CA LEU A 88 5.47 -7.64 8.62
C LEU A 88 6.97 -7.43 8.88
N LYS A 89 7.81 -7.40 7.82
CA LYS A 89 9.26 -7.17 7.97
C LYS A 89 9.59 -5.77 8.48
N PHE A 90 8.82 -4.74 8.15
CA PHE A 90 8.99 -3.41 8.74
C PHE A 90 8.83 -3.49 10.27
N HIS A 91 7.79 -4.16 10.76
CA HIS A 91 7.56 -4.35 12.20
C HIS A 91 8.64 -5.22 12.85
N GLU A 92 9.05 -6.31 12.19
CA GLU A 92 10.16 -7.14 12.69
C GLU A 92 11.43 -6.32 12.83
N PHE A 93 11.75 -5.48 11.82
CA PHE A 93 12.94 -4.63 11.85
C PHE A 93 12.91 -3.64 13.03
N VAL A 94 11.85 -2.86 13.20
CA VAL A 94 11.78 -1.86 14.28
C VAL A 94 11.71 -2.51 15.67
N ASN A 95 11.27 -3.76 15.75
CA ASN A 95 11.17 -4.50 17.00
C ASN A 95 12.47 -5.21 17.43
N LYS A 96 13.50 -5.28 16.59
CA LYS A 96 14.83 -5.77 16.99
C LYS A 96 15.44 -4.85 18.05
N ASN A 97 16.04 -5.41 19.09
CA ASN A 97 16.55 -4.64 20.22
C ASN A 97 17.57 -3.57 19.80
N GLU A 98 18.48 -3.90 18.88
CA GLU A 98 19.48 -2.98 18.35
C GLU A 98 18.84 -1.82 17.60
N ASN A 99 17.76 -2.05 16.84
CA ASN A 99 17.07 -1.02 16.09
C ASN A 99 16.25 -0.10 17.02
N LYS A 100 15.57 -0.68 18.01
CA LYS A 100 14.91 0.11 19.07
C LYS A 100 15.89 1.00 19.80
N ALA A 101 17.05 0.46 20.19
CA ALA A 101 18.11 1.22 20.86
C ALA A 101 18.68 2.34 19.97
N ALA A 102 18.67 2.18 18.65
CA ALA A 102 19.05 3.17 17.68
C ALA A 102 17.91 4.16 17.33
N GLY A 103 16.73 4.04 17.96
CA GLY A 103 15.60 4.94 17.79
C GLY A 103 14.72 4.68 16.56
N TRP A 104 14.82 3.49 15.95
CA TRP A 104 13.95 3.12 14.83
C TRP A 104 12.51 2.85 15.28
N GLU A 105 11.56 3.43 14.56
CA GLU A 105 10.12 3.30 14.76
C GLU A 105 9.43 3.17 13.39
N MET A 106 8.17 2.76 13.34
CA MET A 106 7.41 2.64 12.09
C MET A 106 7.28 3.97 11.33
N LYS A 107 7.29 5.11 12.00
CA LYS A 107 7.31 6.45 11.36
C LYS A 107 8.50 6.66 10.41
N HIS A 108 9.57 5.90 10.59
CA HIS A 108 10.75 5.95 9.71
C HIS A 108 10.59 5.14 8.41
N PHE A 109 9.39 4.56 8.21
CA PHE A 109 8.95 3.91 6.97
C PHE A 109 7.63 4.52 6.50
N PRO A 110 7.61 5.80 6.10
CA PRO A 110 6.39 6.56 5.86
C PRO A 110 5.43 5.90 4.87
N ALA A 111 5.94 5.35 3.74
CA ALA A 111 5.12 4.69 2.74
C ALA A 111 4.38 3.46 3.29
N ALA A 112 5.06 2.63 4.09
CA ALA A 112 4.46 1.44 4.70
C ALA A 112 3.47 1.81 5.79
N LEU A 113 3.85 2.74 6.70
CA LEU A 113 3.00 3.20 7.79
C LEU A 113 1.73 3.89 7.29
N ALA A 114 1.84 4.70 6.24
CA ALA A 114 0.69 5.37 5.66
C ALA A 114 -0.31 4.38 5.03
N CYS A 115 0.15 3.30 4.39
CA CYS A 115 -0.74 2.23 3.96
C CYS A 115 -1.43 1.56 5.15
N GLU A 116 -0.67 1.18 6.17
CA GLU A 116 -1.20 0.49 7.35
C GLU A 116 -2.26 1.31 8.09
N THR A 117 -2.11 2.61 8.12
CA THR A 117 -3.02 3.54 8.82
C THR A 117 -4.09 4.14 7.91
N TYR A 118 -4.12 3.78 6.61
CA TYR A 118 -5.06 4.30 5.65
C TYR A 118 -6.52 4.12 6.11
N GLY A 119 -7.26 5.21 6.10
CA GLY A 119 -8.64 5.28 6.59
C GLY A 119 -8.79 5.35 8.12
N ASN A 120 -7.75 5.07 8.90
CA ASN A 120 -7.82 5.16 10.37
C ASN A 120 -7.10 6.42 10.89
N ARG A 121 -5.81 6.48 10.68
CA ARG A 121 -4.98 7.61 11.09
C ARG A 121 -4.04 7.93 9.93
N MET A 122 -4.21 9.09 9.35
CA MET A 122 -3.35 9.53 8.26
C MET A 122 -2.16 10.29 8.82
N LEU A 123 -1.00 10.01 8.25
CA LEU A 123 0.28 10.56 8.68
C LEU A 123 0.87 11.42 7.55
N ASP A 124 1.63 12.44 7.92
CA ASP A 124 2.41 13.23 6.96
C ASP A 124 3.65 12.45 6.47
N GLU A 125 4.46 13.06 5.60
CA GLU A 125 5.67 12.47 5.03
C GLU A 125 6.73 12.08 6.07
N ASP A 126 6.67 12.68 7.26
CA ASP A 126 7.57 12.39 8.37
C ASP A 126 6.98 11.38 9.37
N GLY A 127 5.78 10.84 9.09
CA GLY A 127 5.08 9.88 9.94
C GLY A 127 4.38 10.51 11.15
N ASN A 128 4.12 11.84 11.13
CA ASN A 128 3.37 12.53 12.17
C ASN A 128 1.87 12.58 11.80
N ASP A 129 1.03 12.82 12.82
CA ASP A 129 -0.40 13.01 12.59
C ASP A 129 -0.64 14.26 11.72
N ALA A 130 -1.31 14.06 10.60
CA ALA A 130 -1.61 15.10 9.63
C ALA A 130 -2.74 16.07 10.08
N ASN A 131 -3.08 16.09 11.37
CA ASN A 131 -4.07 17.00 11.98
C ASN A 131 -5.44 17.02 11.28
N GLY A 132 -5.92 15.84 10.87
CA GLY A 132 -7.21 15.69 10.22
C GLY A 132 -7.24 16.05 8.73
N LYS A 133 -6.11 16.40 8.12
CA LYS A 133 -6.00 16.71 6.68
C LYS A 133 -6.62 15.62 5.79
N TYR A 134 -6.53 14.35 6.22
CA TYR A 134 -7.01 13.19 5.46
C TYR A 134 -8.23 12.52 6.10
N ASP A 135 -8.96 13.22 6.97
CA ASP A 135 -10.16 12.68 7.62
C ASP A 135 -11.23 12.22 6.63
N TRP A 136 -11.21 12.73 5.42
CA TRP A 136 -12.08 12.30 4.33
C TRP A 136 -11.87 10.84 3.91
N GLN A 137 -10.71 10.23 4.24
CA GLN A 137 -10.43 8.81 3.98
C GLN A 137 -10.96 7.86 5.07
N LYS A 138 -11.45 8.34 6.19
CA LYS A 138 -11.96 7.50 7.30
C LYS A 138 -12.97 6.43 6.87
N PRO A 139 -13.91 6.70 5.93
CA PRO A 139 -14.82 5.68 5.45
C PRO A 139 -14.15 4.54 4.65
N LEU A 140 -12.89 4.69 4.29
CA LEU A 140 -12.09 3.72 3.52
C LEU A 140 -11.24 2.81 4.41
N ALA A 141 -11.43 2.83 5.73
CA ALA A 141 -10.74 1.96 6.67
C ALA A 141 -10.94 0.48 6.33
N ALA A 142 -9.90 -0.32 6.51
CA ALA A 142 -9.97 -1.76 6.27
C ALA A 142 -10.95 -2.43 7.25
N PRO A 143 -11.85 -3.30 6.78
CA PRO A 143 -12.69 -4.13 7.65
C PRO A 143 -11.86 -5.05 8.54
N GLY A 144 -12.36 -5.31 9.75
CA GLY A 144 -11.64 -6.10 10.75
C GLY A 144 -11.40 -7.57 10.38
N ASN A 145 -12.12 -8.09 9.39
CA ASN A 145 -11.97 -9.46 8.86
C ASN A 145 -11.03 -9.54 7.64
N THR A 146 -10.15 -8.59 7.47
CA THR A 146 -9.15 -8.53 6.39
C THR A 146 -7.72 -8.51 6.96
N SER A 147 -6.72 -8.48 6.08
CA SER A 147 -5.32 -8.29 6.49
C SER A 147 -5.02 -6.90 7.09
N GLY A 148 -5.95 -5.94 6.98
CA GLY A 148 -5.61 -4.53 7.01
C GLY A 148 -4.96 -4.08 5.70
N TRP A 149 -4.85 -2.77 5.51
CA TRP A 149 -4.15 -2.20 4.35
C TRP A 149 -2.64 -2.36 4.50
N PHE A 150 -1.95 -2.61 3.39
CA PHE A 150 -0.48 -2.72 3.36
C PHE A 150 0.11 -2.19 2.05
N LEU A 151 1.42 -1.93 2.07
CA LEU A 151 2.18 -1.49 0.90
C LEU A 151 2.36 -2.66 -0.08
N PRO A 152 1.88 -2.57 -1.33
CA PRO A 152 1.97 -3.67 -2.30
C PRO A 152 3.41 -4.01 -2.66
N SER A 153 3.65 -5.26 -3.05
CA SER A 153 4.92 -5.64 -3.69
C SER A 153 5.02 -5.10 -5.12
N CYS A 154 6.23 -5.12 -5.68
CA CYS A 154 6.46 -4.72 -7.08
C CYS A 154 5.62 -5.57 -8.05
N GLY A 155 5.54 -6.90 -7.84
CA GLY A 155 4.73 -7.78 -8.69
C GLY A 155 3.24 -7.48 -8.61
N GLN A 156 2.72 -7.12 -7.45
CA GLN A 156 1.32 -6.71 -7.28
C GLN A 156 1.03 -5.40 -8.03
N LEU A 157 1.90 -4.38 -7.93
CA LEU A 157 1.76 -3.13 -8.68
C LEU A 157 1.84 -3.35 -10.20
N GLN A 158 2.77 -4.19 -10.66
CA GLN A 158 2.89 -4.53 -12.09
C GLN A 158 1.64 -5.25 -12.61
N TYR A 159 1.03 -6.12 -11.79
CA TYR A 159 -0.24 -6.77 -12.14
C TYR A 159 -1.39 -5.77 -12.25
N LEU A 160 -1.48 -4.83 -11.31
CA LEU A 160 -2.46 -3.73 -11.37
C LEU A 160 -2.28 -2.93 -12.65
N TYR A 161 -1.06 -2.55 -13.00
CA TYR A 161 -0.78 -1.85 -14.26
C TYR A 161 -1.17 -2.67 -15.50
N LYS A 162 -0.84 -3.96 -15.52
CA LYS A 162 -1.18 -4.86 -16.65
C LYS A 162 -2.69 -4.93 -16.89
N ASN A 163 -3.49 -4.86 -15.83
CA ASN A 163 -4.96 -4.94 -15.89
C ASN A 163 -5.63 -3.55 -15.79
N ARG A 164 -4.89 -2.48 -15.99
CA ARG A 164 -5.34 -1.09 -15.74
C ARG A 164 -6.61 -0.69 -16.48
N SER A 165 -6.81 -1.16 -17.72
CA SER A 165 -7.98 -0.78 -18.51
C SER A 165 -9.30 -1.25 -17.88
N VAL A 166 -9.31 -2.48 -17.35
CA VAL A 166 -10.48 -3.04 -16.67
C VAL A 166 -10.66 -2.41 -15.29
N LEU A 167 -9.58 -2.29 -14.53
CA LEU A 167 -9.63 -1.80 -13.15
C LEU A 167 -9.97 -0.30 -13.09
N SER A 168 -9.42 0.51 -14.00
CA SER A 168 -9.76 1.93 -14.06
C SER A 168 -11.22 2.18 -14.48
N ALA A 169 -11.75 1.35 -15.38
CA ALA A 169 -13.16 1.41 -15.72
C ALA A 169 -14.04 1.10 -14.50
N ARG A 170 -13.67 0.08 -13.70
CA ARG A 170 -14.38 -0.25 -12.46
C ARG A 170 -14.30 0.86 -11.41
N MET A 171 -13.14 1.51 -11.26
CA MET A 171 -13.04 2.69 -10.38
C MET A 171 -13.95 3.83 -10.85
N THR A 172 -14.06 4.04 -12.16
CA THR A 172 -14.98 5.02 -12.73
C THR A 172 -16.44 4.66 -12.42
N ASP A 173 -16.82 3.38 -12.54
CA ASP A 173 -18.17 2.91 -12.18
C ASP A 173 -18.45 3.18 -10.69
N VAL A 174 -17.50 2.86 -9.80
CA VAL A 174 -17.62 3.14 -8.36
C VAL A 174 -17.76 4.64 -8.11
N LYS A 175 -16.89 5.47 -8.70
CA LYS A 175 -16.98 6.93 -8.56
C LYS A 175 -18.36 7.47 -8.96
N ASN A 176 -18.88 7.00 -10.08
CA ASN A 176 -20.19 7.43 -10.59
C ASN A 176 -21.35 6.98 -9.69
N SER A 177 -21.25 5.81 -9.07
CA SER A 177 -22.27 5.28 -8.15
C SER A 177 -22.15 5.78 -6.71
N THR A 178 -21.00 6.34 -6.33
CA THR A 178 -20.79 6.90 -4.99
C THR A 178 -21.62 8.18 -4.82
N PRO A 179 -22.37 8.34 -3.70
CA PRO A 179 -23.16 9.53 -3.42
C PRO A 179 -22.31 10.83 -3.45
N THR A 180 -22.93 11.94 -3.84
CA THR A 180 -22.24 13.23 -4.01
C THR A 180 -21.78 13.86 -2.69
N ASP A 181 -22.40 13.49 -1.60
CA ASP A 181 -22.07 13.93 -0.23
C ASP A 181 -20.98 13.07 0.44
N CYS A 182 -20.50 12.04 -0.27
CA CYS A 182 -19.44 11.19 0.23
C CYS A 182 -18.08 11.90 0.17
N SER A 183 -17.39 12.02 1.30
CA SER A 183 -16.17 12.83 1.46
C SER A 183 -15.00 12.43 0.56
N TYR A 184 -14.94 11.18 0.11
CA TYR A 184 -13.86 10.66 -0.74
C TYR A 184 -14.25 10.52 -2.22
N LYS A 185 -15.48 10.89 -2.62
CA LYS A 185 -15.96 10.66 -3.99
C LYS A 185 -15.06 11.27 -5.05
N ASP A 186 -14.66 12.53 -4.87
CA ASP A 186 -13.89 13.25 -5.88
C ASP A 186 -12.47 12.71 -6.01
N GLU A 187 -11.98 12.08 -4.95
CA GLU A 187 -10.65 11.48 -4.85
C GLU A 187 -10.56 10.06 -5.47
N ILE A 188 -11.72 9.41 -5.71
CA ILE A 188 -11.73 8.10 -6.38
C ILE A 188 -11.13 8.25 -7.77
N GLY A 189 -10.06 7.49 -8.01
CA GLY A 189 -9.40 7.51 -9.31
C GLY A 189 -8.37 6.43 -9.50
N TRP A 190 -8.02 6.21 -10.76
CA TRP A 190 -6.92 5.34 -11.11
C TRP A 190 -5.59 6.00 -10.72
N PHE A 191 -4.54 5.19 -10.65
CA PHE A 191 -3.17 5.64 -10.43
C PHE A 191 -2.79 6.78 -11.39
N SER A 192 -2.12 7.79 -10.88
CA SER A 192 -1.68 8.94 -11.67
C SER A 192 -0.65 8.53 -12.71
N THR A 193 -0.90 8.89 -13.98
CA THR A 193 0.04 8.60 -15.07
C THR A 193 1.30 9.45 -14.94
N GLY A 194 2.46 8.86 -15.23
CA GLY A 194 3.75 9.51 -15.10
C GLY A 194 4.35 9.46 -13.69
N MET A 195 3.60 8.92 -12.73
CA MET A 195 4.05 8.83 -11.36
C MET A 195 4.66 7.47 -11.05
N TYR A 196 5.54 7.46 -10.05
CA TYR A 196 6.22 6.30 -9.52
C TYR A 196 5.60 5.93 -8.18
N TYR A 197 5.06 4.71 -8.10
CA TYR A 197 4.44 4.19 -6.89
C TYR A 197 5.40 3.27 -6.17
N TRP A 198 5.69 3.58 -4.90
CA TRP A 198 6.50 2.74 -4.05
C TRP A 198 5.91 1.34 -3.89
N SER A 199 6.78 0.35 -3.96
CA SER A 199 6.47 -1.02 -3.54
C SER A 199 7.18 -1.36 -2.23
N SER A 200 6.71 -2.41 -1.56
CA SER A 200 7.39 -2.97 -0.38
C SER A 200 8.62 -3.81 -0.70
N THR A 201 8.96 -3.97 -1.99
CA THR A 201 10.06 -4.81 -2.48
C THR A 201 11.38 -4.06 -2.40
N GLU A 202 12.38 -4.62 -1.71
CA GLU A 202 13.70 -4.03 -1.61
C GLU A 202 14.54 -4.28 -2.87
N TYR A 203 15.55 -3.45 -3.11
CA TYR A 203 16.49 -3.65 -4.18
C TYR A 203 17.68 -4.53 -3.73
N SER A 204 17.92 -5.63 -4.43
CA SER A 204 18.86 -6.67 -4.01
C SER A 204 20.34 -6.24 -4.00
N ARG A 205 20.69 -5.20 -4.76
CA ARG A 205 22.11 -4.79 -4.90
C ARG A 205 22.57 -3.83 -3.80
N TYR A 206 21.65 -3.01 -3.30
CA TYR A 206 22.01 -1.94 -2.37
C TYR A 206 20.91 -1.76 -1.30
N PRO A 207 21.26 -1.69 -0.02
CA PRO A 207 20.30 -1.56 1.08
C PRO A 207 19.55 -0.22 1.10
N TYR A 208 20.07 0.78 0.40
CA TYR A 208 19.45 2.11 0.25
C TYR A 208 18.45 2.19 -0.91
N GLY A 209 18.17 1.09 -1.59
CA GLY A 209 17.27 1.03 -2.73
C GLY A 209 16.00 0.22 -2.45
N ALA A 210 14.88 0.65 -3.02
CA ALA A 210 13.65 -0.10 -3.10
C ALA A 210 13.07 0.01 -4.52
N TRP A 211 12.18 -0.91 -4.88
CA TRP A 211 11.51 -0.88 -6.17
C TRP A 211 10.27 0.02 -6.12
N ASP A 212 10.12 0.80 -7.17
CA ASP A 212 8.87 1.47 -7.53
C ASP A 212 8.34 0.96 -8.88
N VAL A 213 7.11 1.32 -9.22
CA VAL A 213 6.51 1.02 -10.52
C VAL A 213 5.99 2.30 -11.15
N ASN A 214 6.45 2.57 -12.37
CA ASN A 214 5.98 3.70 -13.17
C ASN A 214 4.63 3.38 -13.82
N PHE A 215 3.57 4.12 -13.52
CA PHE A 215 2.24 3.90 -14.06
C PHE A 215 1.99 4.50 -15.45
N SER A 216 3.02 5.00 -16.13
CA SER A 216 2.98 5.24 -17.59
C SER A 216 3.40 4.02 -18.39
N SER A 217 4.40 3.26 -17.91
CA SER A 217 5.03 2.15 -18.64
C SER A 217 4.80 0.77 -18.03
N GLY A 218 4.46 0.70 -16.73
CA GLY A 218 4.40 -0.52 -15.94
C GLY A 218 5.76 -1.11 -15.57
N GLY A 219 6.84 -0.43 -15.94
CA GLY A 219 8.19 -0.84 -15.59
C GLY A 219 8.51 -0.58 -14.12
N GLY A 220 9.14 -1.56 -13.46
CA GLY A 220 9.76 -1.36 -12.16
C GLY A 220 11.12 -0.69 -12.32
N LEU A 221 11.40 0.28 -11.46
CA LEU A 221 12.69 0.93 -11.33
C LEU A 221 13.16 0.85 -9.88
N SER A 222 14.44 0.77 -9.65
CA SER A 222 14.99 0.89 -8.30
C SER A 222 15.38 2.34 -8.04
N TYR A 223 14.96 2.84 -6.89
CA TYR A 223 15.24 4.20 -6.50
C TYR A 223 15.72 4.29 -5.06
N TYR A 224 16.33 5.43 -4.69
CA TYR A 224 16.80 5.67 -3.33
C TYR A 224 15.62 5.80 -2.38
N LYS A 225 15.68 5.11 -1.24
CA LYS A 225 14.60 5.03 -0.25
C LYS A 225 14.24 6.38 0.39
N ASP A 226 15.15 7.37 0.36
CA ASP A 226 14.93 8.73 0.85
C ASP A 226 14.16 9.63 -0.12
N ARG A 227 13.92 9.15 -1.34
CA ARG A 227 13.11 9.89 -2.31
C ARG A 227 11.62 9.73 -2.03
N THR A 228 10.87 10.71 -2.45
CA THR A 228 9.42 10.68 -2.32
C THR A 228 8.77 10.06 -3.54
N GLY A 229 7.78 9.21 -3.32
CA GLY A 229 6.96 8.56 -4.36
C GLY A 229 5.50 8.49 -3.94
N ASP A 230 4.63 8.27 -4.90
CA ASP A 230 3.22 8.04 -4.63
C ASP A 230 3.02 6.66 -3.97
N VAL A 231 1.91 6.51 -3.26
CA VAL A 231 1.59 5.29 -2.52
C VAL A 231 0.13 4.92 -2.72
N ARG A 232 -0.14 3.67 -3.05
CA ARG A 232 -1.49 3.10 -3.15
C ARG A 232 -1.55 1.83 -2.31
N ALA A 233 -2.46 1.78 -1.36
CA ALA A 233 -2.62 0.62 -0.48
C ALA A 233 -3.39 -0.51 -1.16
N ILE A 234 -3.08 -1.74 -0.76
CA ILE A 234 -3.88 -2.93 -1.04
C ILE A 234 -4.17 -3.67 0.26
N LEU A 235 -5.18 -4.53 0.26
CA LEU A 235 -5.46 -5.46 1.35
C LEU A 235 -5.74 -6.86 0.79
N ALA A 236 -5.63 -7.86 1.66
CA ALA A 236 -6.10 -9.22 1.42
C ALA A 236 -7.35 -9.52 2.26
N PHE A 237 -8.25 -10.40 1.77
CA PHE A 237 -9.49 -10.79 2.43
C PHE A 237 -9.72 -12.30 2.36
#